data_d5189209ac41539d857bb99b982f7ffb
#
_entry.id   d5189209ac41539d857bb99b982f7ffb
#
_cell.length_a   1.000
_cell.length_b   1.000
_cell.length_c   1.000
_cell.angle_alpha   90.00
_cell.angle_beta   90.00
_cell.angle_gamma   90.00
#
_symmetry.space_group_name_H-M   'P 1'
#
loop_
_entity.id
_entity.type
_entity.pdbx_description
1 polymer ?
#
loop_
_entity_poly.entity_id
_entity_poly.type
_entity_poly.pdbx_seq_one_letter_code
_entity_poly.pdbx_strand_id
1 'polypeptide(L)'
;IFGSLADKIGRKKVIMICIVLFSGLTFAGGFASNPTEFGILRFLAGLGIGGVMPNLVALTSEYAPKKMRSTLVTGMFSGYAVGGVMAALLGSWLTPSFGWEVMFFIAGIPLFLLPVIWKFLPESLGFIVKQNDQEQARKIVKRIAPNVTVNDNTVFTLPQENVPEAANVVSLFRRGRAVNTLLFWTAFFTCLLTMYALSSWLPKLMMAAGYSMDNSLMFMMVMNVGAVVGIVGGGILADRFHLKPVLMFLGIMGAIVMSLMGFQSNEFLLYILVFLAGAASIGSQMLLYSYVAQYYPLAVRSTGIGWSSAIGRMGAIVGPILIGGLLGMNLPAHFNFIAVGLPVLITAIAVAFIMNEKDKDKIEITDAISAKA
;
A
#
# COMPACT_ATOMS: atom_id res chain seq x y z
N ILE A 1 -9.91 -11.93 -1.75
CA ILE A 1 -10.51 -12.63 -2.91
C ILE A 1 -9.58 -12.50 -4.13
N PHE A 2 -9.30 -11.29 -4.64
CA PHE A 2 -8.52 -11.09 -5.86
C PHE A 2 -7.04 -11.50 -5.73
N GLY A 3 -6.43 -11.44 -4.55
CA GLY A 3 -5.09 -11.95 -4.32
C GLY A 3 -5.01 -13.47 -4.54
N SER A 4 -5.91 -14.22 -3.90
CA SER A 4 -5.98 -15.68 -4.07
C SER A 4 -6.41 -16.09 -5.50
N LEU A 5 -7.23 -15.27 -6.16
CA LEU A 5 -7.62 -15.49 -7.55
C LEU A 5 -6.41 -15.34 -8.48
N ALA A 6 -5.56 -14.33 -8.24
CA ALA A 6 -4.37 -14.08 -9.04
C ALA A 6 -3.34 -15.22 -8.97
N ASP A 7 -3.24 -15.88 -7.83
CA ASP A 7 -2.38 -17.05 -7.66
C ASP A 7 -2.92 -18.31 -8.42
N LYS A 8 -4.21 -18.29 -8.86
CA LYS A 8 -4.86 -19.36 -9.63
C LYS A 8 -4.93 -19.10 -11.12
N ILE A 9 -5.30 -17.89 -11.55
CA ILE A 9 -5.57 -17.59 -12.99
C ILE A 9 -4.52 -16.65 -13.62
N GLY A 10 -3.56 -16.17 -12.84
CA GLY A 10 -2.50 -15.25 -13.26
C GLY A 10 -2.77 -13.81 -12.83
N ARG A 11 -1.69 -13.07 -12.57
CA ARG A 11 -1.78 -11.70 -12.05
C ARG A 11 -2.21 -10.71 -13.10
N LYS A 12 -1.69 -10.84 -14.32
CA LYS A 12 -2.07 -9.99 -15.46
C LYS A 12 -3.58 -9.99 -15.70
N LYS A 13 -4.19 -11.19 -15.77
CA LYS A 13 -5.63 -11.32 -15.99
C LYS A 13 -6.44 -10.68 -14.87
N VAL A 14 -6.05 -10.90 -13.61
CA VAL A 14 -6.76 -10.32 -12.47
C VAL A 14 -6.62 -8.80 -12.43
N ILE A 15 -5.45 -8.24 -12.73
CA ILE A 15 -5.26 -6.79 -12.86
C ILE A 15 -6.20 -6.22 -13.93
N MET A 16 -6.30 -6.86 -15.10
CA MET A 16 -7.20 -6.43 -16.16
C MET A 16 -8.68 -6.45 -15.73
N ILE A 17 -9.12 -7.55 -15.10
CA ILE A 17 -10.49 -7.66 -14.57
C ILE A 17 -10.76 -6.53 -13.55
N CYS A 18 -9.82 -6.28 -12.65
CA CYS A 18 -9.95 -5.22 -11.67
C CYS A 18 -10.03 -3.83 -12.30
N ILE A 19 -9.24 -3.56 -13.38
CA ILE A 19 -9.30 -2.28 -14.11
C ILE A 19 -10.67 -2.12 -14.77
N VAL A 20 -11.20 -3.16 -15.42
CA VAL A 20 -12.54 -3.14 -16.02
C VAL A 20 -13.60 -2.85 -14.95
N LEU A 21 -13.53 -3.53 -13.81
CA LEU A 21 -14.48 -3.33 -12.72
C LEU A 21 -14.43 -1.89 -12.17
N PHE A 22 -13.27 -1.43 -11.71
CA PHE A 22 -13.25 -0.13 -11.06
C PHE A 22 -13.47 1.02 -12.03
N SER A 23 -12.86 0.98 -13.23
CA SER A 23 -12.98 2.06 -14.20
C SER A 23 -14.35 2.08 -14.86
N GLY A 24 -14.87 0.90 -15.26
CA GLY A 24 -16.20 0.78 -15.86
C GLY A 24 -17.34 1.16 -14.91
N LEU A 25 -17.30 0.67 -13.67
CA LEU A 25 -18.33 1.00 -12.67
C LEU A 25 -18.20 2.45 -12.17
N THR A 26 -17.00 3.01 -12.12
CA THR A 26 -16.84 4.44 -11.83
C THR A 26 -17.40 5.28 -12.98
N PHE A 27 -17.10 4.94 -14.24
CA PHE A 27 -17.70 5.59 -15.42
C PHE A 27 -19.23 5.52 -15.39
N ALA A 28 -19.80 4.34 -15.11
CA ALA A 28 -21.24 4.16 -14.96
C ALA A 28 -21.83 5.03 -13.84
N GLY A 29 -21.06 5.33 -12.79
CA GLY A 29 -21.47 6.23 -11.71
C GLY A 29 -21.79 7.67 -12.16
N GLY A 30 -21.23 8.10 -13.30
CA GLY A 30 -21.57 9.40 -13.92
C GLY A 30 -23.00 9.46 -14.48
N PHE A 31 -23.67 8.32 -14.67
CA PHE A 31 -25.07 8.23 -15.13
C PHE A 31 -26.07 7.94 -14.01
N ALA A 32 -25.60 7.84 -12.76
CA ALA A 32 -26.47 7.48 -11.64
C ALA A 32 -27.54 8.54 -11.40
N SER A 33 -28.80 8.11 -11.37
CA SER A 33 -29.98 8.99 -11.22
C SER A 33 -30.35 9.24 -9.76
N ASN A 34 -29.85 8.43 -8.84
CA ASN A 34 -30.16 8.53 -7.42
C ASN A 34 -28.97 8.11 -6.53
N PRO A 35 -28.92 8.55 -5.25
CA PRO A 35 -27.82 8.24 -4.33
C PRO A 35 -27.60 6.75 -4.08
N THR A 36 -28.67 5.95 -4.10
CA THR A 36 -28.58 4.49 -3.86
C THR A 36 -27.88 3.78 -5.00
N GLU A 37 -28.27 4.09 -6.24
CA GLU A 37 -27.62 3.56 -7.45
C GLU A 37 -26.13 3.96 -7.47
N PHE A 38 -25.84 5.23 -7.24
CA PHE A 38 -24.48 5.74 -7.14
C PHE A 38 -23.69 4.98 -6.06
N GLY A 39 -24.26 4.78 -4.87
CA GLY A 39 -23.62 4.05 -3.78
C GLY A 39 -23.29 2.60 -4.13
N ILE A 40 -24.22 1.90 -4.81
CA ILE A 40 -23.98 0.52 -5.28
C ILE A 40 -22.84 0.46 -6.30
N LEU A 41 -22.85 1.34 -7.30
CA LEU A 41 -21.78 1.41 -8.30
C LEU A 41 -20.41 1.72 -7.67
N ARG A 42 -20.34 2.63 -6.71
CA ARG A 42 -19.14 2.95 -5.95
C ARG A 42 -18.65 1.79 -5.10
N PHE A 43 -19.56 1.07 -4.45
CA PHE A 43 -19.22 -0.14 -3.69
C PHE A 43 -18.59 -1.21 -4.59
N LEU A 44 -19.21 -1.50 -5.71
CA LEU A 44 -18.71 -2.49 -6.66
C LEU A 44 -17.39 -2.06 -7.30
N ALA A 45 -17.23 -0.77 -7.64
CA ALA A 45 -15.95 -0.22 -8.12
C ALA A 45 -14.84 -0.39 -7.06
N GLY A 46 -15.17 -0.23 -5.77
CA GLY A 46 -14.27 -0.45 -4.64
C GLY A 46 -13.69 -1.85 -4.59
N LEU A 47 -14.46 -2.88 -5.00
CA LEU A 47 -13.96 -4.25 -5.10
C LEU A 47 -12.82 -4.34 -6.13
N GLY A 48 -12.96 -3.70 -7.29
CA GLY A 48 -11.92 -3.64 -8.31
C GLY A 48 -10.65 -2.93 -7.81
N ILE A 49 -10.80 -1.76 -7.17
CA ILE A 49 -9.68 -0.99 -6.59
C ILE A 49 -8.94 -1.84 -5.54
N GLY A 50 -9.68 -2.54 -4.67
CA GLY A 50 -9.10 -3.40 -3.64
C GLY A 50 -8.27 -4.56 -4.20
N GLY A 51 -8.58 -5.03 -5.41
CA GLY A 51 -7.87 -6.13 -6.07
C GLY A 51 -6.63 -5.71 -6.84
N VAL A 52 -6.59 -4.49 -7.38
CA VAL A 52 -5.47 -4.02 -8.23
C VAL A 52 -4.17 -3.90 -7.44
N MET A 53 -4.19 -3.22 -6.28
CA MET A 53 -2.98 -2.87 -5.53
C MET A 53 -2.14 -4.09 -5.11
N PRO A 54 -2.70 -5.13 -4.47
CA PRO A 54 -1.91 -6.30 -4.07
C PRO A 54 -1.24 -7.00 -5.25
N ASN A 55 -1.95 -7.06 -6.39
CA ASN A 55 -1.45 -7.74 -7.58
C ASN A 55 -0.35 -6.95 -8.29
N LEU A 56 -0.46 -5.60 -8.34
CA LEU A 56 0.60 -4.74 -8.86
C LEU A 56 1.85 -4.80 -7.98
N VAL A 57 1.70 -4.74 -6.66
CA VAL A 57 2.83 -4.87 -5.72
C VAL A 57 3.52 -6.22 -5.90
N ALA A 58 2.75 -7.31 -5.94
CA ALA A 58 3.29 -8.64 -6.13
C ALA A 58 4.04 -8.77 -7.47
N LEU A 59 3.43 -8.29 -8.57
CA LEU A 59 4.04 -8.33 -9.89
C LEU A 59 5.32 -7.47 -9.94
N THR A 60 5.26 -6.22 -9.47
CA THR A 60 6.43 -5.31 -9.44
C THR A 60 7.56 -5.92 -8.61
N SER A 61 7.26 -6.52 -7.46
CA SER A 61 8.27 -7.13 -6.60
C SER A 61 8.96 -8.36 -7.22
N GLU A 62 8.30 -9.05 -8.16
CA GLU A 62 8.92 -10.16 -8.90
C GLU A 62 9.93 -9.70 -9.92
N TYR A 63 9.60 -8.62 -10.64
CA TYR A 63 10.45 -8.10 -11.72
C TYR A 63 11.54 -7.15 -11.23
N ALA A 64 11.39 -6.60 -10.03
CA ALA A 64 12.34 -5.66 -9.45
C ALA A 64 13.65 -6.34 -9.05
N PRO A 65 14.81 -5.80 -9.47
CA PRO A 65 16.13 -6.24 -8.97
C PRO A 65 16.18 -6.15 -7.44
N LYS A 66 16.83 -7.11 -6.78
CA LYS A 66 16.91 -7.16 -5.30
C LYS A 66 17.39 -5.84 -4.68
N LYS A 67 18.34 -5.15 -5.33
CA LYS A 67 18.94 -3.88 -4.86
C LYS A 67 18.00 -2.68 -4.93
N MET A 68 16.96 -2.72 -5.78
CA MET A 68 16.04 -1.60 -6.03
C MET A 68 14.56 -1.99 -5.82
N ARG A 69 14.32 -3.12 -5.15
CA ARG A 69 12.97 -3.67 -5.04
C ARG A 69 12.02 -2.74 -4.29
N SER A 70 12.47 -2.18 -3.18
CA SER A 70 11.66 -1.27 -2.38
C SER A 70 11.40 0.03 -3.14
N THR A 71 12.43 0.60 -3.77
CA THR A 71 12.29 1.81 -4.61
C THR A 71 11.29 1.59 -5.75
N LEU A 72 11.35 0.46 -6.46
CA LEU A 72 10.45 0.21 -7.58
C LEU A 72 9.01 -0.06 -7.13
N VAL A 73 8.82 -0.80 -6.03
CA VAL A 73 7.50 -1.04 -5.46
C VAL A 73 6.89 0.26 -4.93
N THR A 74 7.65 1.06 -4.19
CA THR A 74 7.15 2.35 -3.70
C THR A 74 6.99 3.36 -4.83
N GLY A 75 7.91 3.39 -5.80
CA GLY A 75 7.84 4.23 -6.99
C GLY A 75 6.59 3.99 -7.83
N MET A 76 6.10 2.74 -7.90
CA MET A 76 4.82 2.41 -8.55
C MET A 76 3.66 3.20 -7.92
N PHE A 77 3.68 3.42 -6.61
CA PHE A 77 2.66 4.19 -5.90
C PHE A 77 2.73 5.70 -6.16
N SER A 78 3.80 6.22 -6.78
CA SER A 78 3.85 7.63 -7.21
C SER A 78 2.71 7.95 -8.19
N GLY A 79 2.27 6.96 -8.97
CA GLY A 79 1.07 7.07 -9.82
C GLY A 79 -0.19 7.44 -9.03
N TYR A 80 -0.32 7.01 -7.77
CA TYR A 80 -1.42 7.42 -6.88
C TYR A 80 -1.39 8.93 -6.59
N ALA A 81 -0.22 9.45 -6.25
CA ALA A 81 -0.05 10.88 -5.98
C ALA A 81 -0.26 11.73 -7.23
N VAL A 82 0.29 11.31 -8.38
CA VAL A 82 0.08 11.96 -9.68
C VAL A 82 -1.41 11.95 -10.05
N GLY A 83 -2.09 10.80 -9.88
CA GLY A 83 -3.53 10.67 -10.10
C GLY A 83 -4.34 11.61 -9.23
N GLY A 84 -3.98 11.75 -7.94
CA GLY A 84 -4.61 12.70 -7.02
C GLY A 84 -4.48 14.16 -7.46
N VAL A 85 -3.28 14.57 -7.89
CA VAL A 85 -3.03 15.92 -8.43
C VAL A 85 -3.83 16.14 -9.71
N MET A 86 -3.80 15.18 -10.63
CA MET A 86 -4.57 15.24 -11.89
C MET A 86 -6.08 15.35 -11.63
N ALA A 87 -6.60 14.56 -10.68
CA ALA A 87 -8.01 14.63 -10.31
C ALA A 87 -8.40 15.99 -9.73
N ALA A 88 -7.55 16.59 -8.89
CA ALA A 88 -7.79 17.92 -8.34
C ALA A 88 -7.77 19.01 -9.42
N LEU A 89 -6.77 18.99 -10.31
CA LEU A 89 -6.65 19.94 -11.44
C LEU A 89 -7.80 19.81 -12.41
N LEU A 90 -8.13 18.60 -12.86
CA LEU A 90 -9.25 18.36 -13.77
C LEU A 90 -10.58 18.72 -13.12
N GLY A 91 -10.75 18.41 -11.84
CA GLY A 91 -11.94 18.76 -11.07
C GLY A 91 -12.14 20.27 -10.97
N SER A 92 -11.11 21.03 -10.63
CA SER A 92 -11.20 22.48 -10.53
C SER A 92 -11.49 23.16 -11.89
N TRP A 93 -11.02 22.58 -12.99
CA TRP A 93 -11.18 23.15 -14.34
C TRP A 93 -12.50 22.70 -15.00
N LEU A 94 -12.88 21.45 -14.92
CA LEU A 94 -13.99 20.90 -15.68
C LEU A 94 -15.32 20.92 -14.91
N THR A 95 -15.31 20.74 -13.60
CA THR A 95 -16.55 20.66 -12.81
C THR A 95 -17.42 21.92 -12.88
N PRO A 96 -16.85 23.15 -12.88
CA PRO A 96 -17.67 24.37 -13.00
C PRO A 96 -18.46 24.48 -14.31
N SER A 97 -17.91 23.91 -15.41
CA SER A 97 -18.50 24.03 -16.76
C SER A 97 -19.36 22.83 -17.16
N PHE A 98 -19.03 21.62 -16.66
CA PHE A 98 -19.62 20.36 -17.13
C PHE A 98 -20.31 19.55 -16.01
N GLY A 99 -20.35 20.06 -14.78
CA GLY A 99 -20.89 19.33 -13.64
C GLY A 99 -19.88 18.31 -13.05
N TRP A 100 -20.26 17.70 -11.94
CA TRP A 100 -19.43 16.72 -11.23
C TRP A 100 -19.33 15.38 -11.97
N GLU A 101 -20.28 15.06 -12.83
CA GLU A 101 -20.37 13.81 -13.60
C GLU A 101 -19.18 13.62 -14.52
N VAL A 102 -18.62 14.72 -15.05
CA VAL A 102 -17.45 14.67 -15.93
C VAL A 102 -16.27 13.97 -15.31
N MET A 103 -16.08 14.07 -14.00
CA MET A 103 -14.99 13.40 -13.27
C MET A 103 -15.13 11.87 -13.29
N PHE A 104 -16.38 11.38 -13.31
CA PHE A 104 -16.68 9.94 -13.42
C PHE A 104 -16.47 9.45 -14.85
N PHE A 105 -16.79 10.26 -15.86
CA PHE A 105 -16.53 9.92 -17.26
C PHE A 105 -15.03 9.85 -17.57
N ILE A 106 -14.24 10.76 -17.03
CA ILE A 106 -12.76 10.72 -17.14
C ILE A 106 -12.19 9.46 -16.51
N ALA A 107 -12.78 8.97 -15.43
CA ALA A 107 -12.35 7.72 -14.78
C ALA A 107 -12.57 6.47 -15.68
N GLY A 108 -13.27 6.60 -16.81
CA GLY A 108 -13.37 5.59 -17.86
C GLY A 108 -12.14 5.49 -18.77
N ILE A 109 -11.25 6.49 -18.80
CA ILE A 109 -10.07 6.51 -19.69
C ILE A 109 -9.22 5.23 -19.58
N PRO A 110 -8.96 4.63 -18.40
CA PRO A 110 -8.20 3.39 -18.31
C PRO A 110 -8.78 2.22 -19.11
N LEU A 111 -10.08 2.21 -19.41
CA LEU A 111 -10.69 1.18 -20.28
C LEU A 111 -10.14 1.23 -21.70
N PHE A 112 -9.91 2.42 -22.22
CA PHE A 112 -9.32 2.59 -23.56
C PHE A 112 -7.83 2.22 -23.58
N LEU A 113 -7.15 2.24 -22.43
CA LEU A 113 -5.76 1.81 -22.30
C LEU A 113 -5.61 0.30 -22.11
N LEU A 114 -6.69 -0.46 -21.91
CA LEU A 114 -6.65 -1.91 -21.71
C LEU A 114 -5.86 -2.67 -22.79
N PRO A 115 -6.01 -2.41 -24.11
CA PRO A 115 -5.23 -3.11 -25.14
C PRO A 115 -3.73 -2.84 -24.99
N VAL A 116 -3.36 -1.61 -24.64
CA VAL A 116 -1.97 -1.20 -24.41
C VAL A 116 -1.41 -1.91 -23.18
N ILE A 117 -2.14 -1.88 -22.06
CA ILE A 117 -1.76 -2.56 -20.82
C ILE A 117 -1.63 -4.07 -21.08
N TRP A 118 -2.58 -4.68 -21.79
CA TRP A 118 -2.51 -6.09 -22.15
C TRP A 118 -1.24 -6.45 -22.93
N LYS A 119 -0.84 -5.60 -23.87
CA LYS A 119 0.36 -5.84 -24.69
C LYS A 119 1.66 -5.70 -23.90
N PHE A 120 1.75 -4.71 -23.01
CA PHE A 120 3.00 -4.37 -22.32
C PHE A 120 3.14 -4.98 -20.92
N LEU A 121 2.03 -5.26 -20.21
CA LEU A 121 2.09 -5.84 -18.89
C LEU A 121 2.49 -7.33 -18.98
N PRO A 122 3.63 -7.74 -18.39
CA PRO A 122 4.02 -9.13 -18.40
C PRO A 122 3.15 -9.95 -17.43
N GLU A 123 3.04 -11.27 -17.64
CA GLU A 123 2.49 -12.17 -16.65
C GLU A 123 3.54 -12.49 -15.59
N SER A 124 3.11 -12.92 -14.40
CA SER A 124 4.00 -13.37 -13.33
C SER A 124 4.88 -14.52 -13.80
N LEU A 125 6.21 -14.37 -13.64
CA LEU A 125 7.15 -15.43 -13.98
C LEU A 125 6.92 -16.70 -13.14
N GLY A 126 6.62 -16.52 -11.85
CA GLY A 126 6.29 -17.63 -10.96
C GLY A 126 5.02 -18.37 -11.38
N PHE A 127 4.01 -17.67 -11.90
CA PHE A 127 2.79 -18.29 -12.42
C PHE A 127 3.07 -19.08 -13.71
N ILE A 128 3.85 -18.54 -14.63
CA ILE A 128 4.25 -19.18 -15.90
C ILE A 128 5.03 -20.48 -15.64
N VAL A 129 6.01 -20.42 -14.73
CA VAL A 129 6.80 -21.60 -14.33
C VAL A 129 5.93 -22.65 -13.66
N LYS A 130 4.94 -22.24 -12.83
CA LYS A 130 3.98 -23.15 -12.21
C LYS A 130 3.09 -23.88 -13.25
N GLN A 131 2.78 -23.22 -14.37
CA GLN A 131 2.06 -23.82 -15.48
C GLN A 131 2.94 -24.70 -16.40
N ASN A 132 4.23 -24.81 -16.10
CA ASN A 132 5.22 -25.53 -16.89
C ASN A 132 5.44 -24.95 -18.32
N ASP A 133 5.06 -23.68 -18.54
CA ASP A 133 5.31 -22.99 -19.82
C ASP A 133 6.76 -22.46 -19.87
N GLN A 134 7.68 -23.37 -20.16
CA GLN A 134 9.12 -23.07 -20.21
C GLN A 134 9.48 -22.14 -21.37
N GLU A 135 8.74 -22.20 -22.48
CA GLU A 135 9.01 -21.34 -23.64
C GLU A 135 8.73 -19.87 -23.31
N GLN A 136 7.57 -19.59 -22.70
CA GLN A 136 7.23 -18.24 -22.29
C GLN A 136 8.18 -17.74 -21.18
N ALA A 137 8.56 -18.59 -20.24
CA ALA A 137 9.54 -18.25 -19.21
C ALA A 137 10.88 -17.83 -19.82
N ARG A 138 11.41 -18.57 -20.79
CA ARG A 138 12.66 -18.25 -21.51
C ARG A 138 12.57 -16.90 -22.24
N LYS A 139 11.46 -16.64 -22.96
CA LYS A 139 11.24 -15.36 -23.65
C LYS A 139 11.28 -14.18 -22.69
N ILE A 140 10.63 -14.31 -21.53
CA ILE A 140 10.61 -13.25 -20.52
C ILE A 140 11.99 -13.05 -19.91
N VAL A 141 12.68 -14.12 -19.51
CA VAL A 141 14.01 -14.02 -18.90
C VAL A 141 15.04 -13.43 -19.87
N LYS A 142 15.04 -13.84 -21.14
CA LYS A 142 15.88 -13.23 -22.19
C LYS A 142 15.67 -11.73 -22.32
N ARG A 143 14.43 -11.25 -22.14
CA ARG A 143 14.08 -9.83 -22.22
C ARG A 143 14.53 -9.02 -20.98
N ILE A 144 14.45 -9.63 -19.79
CA ILE A 144 14.71 -8.93 -18.52
C ILE A 144 16.18 -8.99 -18.14
N ALA A 145 16.82 -10.12 -18.42
CA ALA A 145 18.22 -10.37 -18.08
C ALA A 145 19.03 -10.78 -19.32
N PRO A 146 19.28 -9.86 -20.25
CA PRO A 146 19.99 -10.17 -21.51
C PRO A 146 21.41 -10.72 -21.29
N ASN A 147 22.00 -10.47 -20.12
CA ASN A 147 23.32 -10.97 -19.74
C ASN A 147 23.33 -12.43 -19.26
N VAL A 148 22.16 -13.03 -19.09
CA VAL A 148 22.03 -14.44 -18.68
C VAL A 148 21.91 -15.31 -19.94
N THR A 149 22.80 -16.25 -20.11
CA THR A 149 22.73 -17.22 -21.22
C THR A 149 21.57 -18.19 -20.95
N VAL A 150 20.48 -18.00 -21.68
CA VAL A 150 19.30 -18.89 -21.64
C VAL A 150 19.30 -19.70 -22.93
N ASN A 151 19.62 -21.02 -22.83
CA ASN A 151 19.57 -21.97 -23.93
C ASN A 151 18.17 -22.63 -24.00
N ASP A 152 17.89 -23.31 -25.11
CA ASP A 152 16.59 -23.98 -25.30
C ASP A 152 16.37 -25.13 -24.32
N ASN A 153 17.46 -25.67 -23.75
CA ASN A 153 17.42 -26.69 -22.70
C ASN A 153 17.35 -26.14 -21.27
N THR A 154 17.35 -24.80 -21.08
CA THR A 154 17.26 -24.19 -19.75
C THR A 154 15.88 -24.43 -19.19
N VAL A 155 15.80 -25.13 -18.05
CA VAL A 155 14.54 -25.40 -17.32
C VAL A 155 14.48 -24.47 -16.10
N PHE A 156 13.41 -23.69 -16.02
CA PHE A 156 13.13 -22.87 -14.86
C PHE A 156 12.27 -23.67 -13.89
N THR A 157 12.72 -23.73 -12.65
CA THR A 157 11.97 -24.35 -11.55
C THR A 157 11.73 -23.32 -10.47
N LEU A 158 10.58 -23.40 -9.82
CA LEU A 158 10.38 -22.65 -8.58
C LEU A 158 11.26 -23.26 -7.49
N PRO A 159 11.77 -22.47 -6.54
CA PRO A 159 12.41 -23.02 -5.36
C PRO A 159 11.49 -24.11 -4.78
N GLN A 160 12.03 -25.31 -4.55
CA GLN A 160 11.27 -26.40 -3.98
C GLN A 160 10.82 -26.00 -2.57
N GLU A 161 9.62 -25.46 -2.47
CA GLU A 161 8.89 -25.46 -1.22
C GLU A 161 8.35 -26.88 -1.06
N ASN A 162 8.84 -27.58 -0.03
CA ASN A 162 8.58 -29.01 0.23
C ASN A 162 7.11 -29.42 0.33
N VAL A 163 6.17 -28.49 0.26
CA VAL A 163 4.72 -28.74 0.20
C VAL A 163 4.06 -27.64 -0.64
N PRO A 164 3.22 -27.95 -1.65
CA PRO A 164 2.40 -26.96 -2.35
C PRO A 164 1.50 -26.24 -1.34
N GLU A 165 1.72 -24.96 -1.12
CA GLU A 165 0.86 -24.18 -0.25
C GLU A 165 -0.38 -23.72 -1.03
N ALA A 166 -1.57 -24.04 -0.53
CA ALA A 166 -2.81 -23.54 -1.11
C ALA A 166 -2.88 -22.02 -0.95
N ALA A 167 -3.27 -21.30 -2.01
CA ALA A 167 -3.44 -19.85 -2.01
C ALA A 167 -4.71 -19.45 -1.23
N ASN A 168 -4.73 -19.70 0.08
CA ASN A 168 -5.83 -19.36 0.99
C ASN A 168 -5.30 -18.62 2.25
N VAL A 169 -6.19 -18.01 3.02
CA VAL A 169 -5.81 -17.26 4.23
C VAL A 169 -5.16 -18.13 5.30
N VAL A 170 -5.55 -19.40 5.39
CA VAL A 170 -5.03 -20.35 6.39
C VAL A 170 -3.54 -20.60 6.18
N SER A 171 -3.07 -20.56 4.93
CA SER A 171 -1.65 -20.73 4.61
C SER A 171 -0.76 -19.60 5.14
N LEU A 172 -1.34 -18.42 5.40
CA LEU A 172 -0.60 -17.30 6.01
C LEU A 172 -0.22 -17.58 7.48
N PHE A 173 -0.94 -18.49 8.14
CA PHE A 173 -0.72 -18.84 9.55
C PHE A 173 0.11 -20.11 9.73
N ARG A 174 0.40 -20.82 8.62
CA ARG A 174 1.22 -22.05 8.65
C ARG A 174 2.71 -21.74 8.71
N ARG A 175 3.53 -22.75 9.00
CA ARG A 175 5.00 -22.68 9.03
C ARG A 175 5.54 -21.59 9.97
N GLY A 176 4.92 -21.40 11.13
CA GLY A 176 5.37 -20.44 12.14
C GLY A 176 5.21 -18.95 11.72
N ARG A 177 4.43 -18.65 10.67
CA ARG A 177 4.21 -17.26 10.20
C ARG A 177 3.06 -16.54 10.92
N ALA A 178 2.30 -17.23 11.77
CA ALA A 178 1.10 -16.69 12.41
C ALA A 178 1.35 -15.34 13.11
N VAL A 179 2.38 -15.27 13.95
CA VAL A 179 2.73 -14.03 14.70
C VAL A 179 3.07 -12.90 13.73
N ASN A 180 3.92 -13.16 12.75
CA ASN A 180 4.31 -12.13 11.77
C ASN A 180 3.11 -11.68 10.91
N THR A 181 2.19 -12.59 10.57
CA THR A 181 0.95 -12.26 9.86
C THR A 181 0.09 -11.28 10.67
N LEU A 182 -0.10 -11.56 11.96
CA LEU A 182 -0.84 -10.66 12.86
C LEU A 182 -0.13 -9.32 13.05
N LEU A 183 1.19 -9.31 13.15
CA LEU A 183 1.98 -8.07 13.25
C LEU A 183 1.86 -7.23 11.96
N PHE A 184 1.91 -7.84 10.78
CA PHE A 184 1.63 -7.13 9.53
C PHE A 184 0.21 -6.58 9.48
N TRP A 185 -0.79 -7.35 9.90
CA TRP A 185 -2.18 -6.89 9.95
C TRP A 185 -2.35 -5.71 10.91
N THR A 186 -1.74 -5.77 12.09
CA THR A 186 -1.71 -4.65 13.04
C THR A 186 -1.04 -3.43 12.42
N ALA A 187 0.14 -3.60 11.81
CA ALA A 187 0.87 -2.50 11.18
C ALA A 187 0.06 -1.84 10.03
N PHE A 188 -0.58 -2.65 9.18
CA PHE A 188 -1.46 -2.12 8.11
C PHE A 188 -2.68 -1.41 8.67
N PHE A 189 -3.34 -1.98 9.68
CA PHE A 189 -4.51 -1.40 10.33
C PHE A 189 -4.18 -0.03 10.92
N THR A 190 -3.15 0.05 11.75
CA THR A 190 -2.77 1.28 12.47
C THR A 190 -2.21 2.33 11.53
N CYS A 191 -1.44 1.95 10.52
CA CYS A 191 -0.90 2.87 9.52
C CYS A 191 -2.00 3.48 8.64
N LEU A 192 -2.94 2.68 8.12
CA LEU A 192 -4.08 3.17 7.35
C LEU A 192 -5.07 3.96 8.21
N LEU A 193 -5.26 3.59 9.48
CA LEU A 193 -6.04 4.38 10.43
C LEU A 193 -5.49 5.81 10.51
N THR A 194 -4.19 5.97 10.76
CA THR A 194 -3.56 7.30 10.84
C THR A 194 -3.61 8.05 9.51
N MET A 195 -3.28 7.38 8.40
CA MET A 195 -3.29 7.99 7.07
C MET A 195 -4.66 8.59 6.75
N TYR A 196 -5.75 7.84 6.96
CA TYR A 196 -7.10 8.29 6.65
C TYR A 196 -7.65 9.27 7.69
N ALA A 197 -7.27 9.14 8.96
CA ALA A 197 -7.57 10.11 10.00
C ALA A 197 -7.00 11.49 9.64
N LEU A 198 -5.70 11.57 9.30
CA LEU A 198 -5.08 12.83 8.88
C LEU A 198 -5.68 13.37 7.58
N SER A 199 -5.77 12.54 6.55
CA SER A 199 -6.27 12.98 5.23
C SER A 199 -7.71 13.53 5.31
N SER A 200 -8.55 12.99 6.21
CA SER A 200 -9.95 13.43 6.34
C SER A 200 -10.12 14.61 7.28
N TRP A 201 -9.29 14.73 8.31
CA TRP A 201 -9.54 15.66 9.43
C TRP A 201 -8.46 16.70 9.64
N LEU A 202 -7.32 16.65 8.93
CA LEU A 202 -6.22 17.61 9.12
C LEU A 202 -6.70 19.07 9.05
N PRO A 203 -7.52 19.51 8.06
CA PRO A 203 -7.98 20.88 8.02
C PRO A 203 -8.79 21.26 9.27
N LYS A 204 -9.70 20.37 9.71
CA LYS A 204 -10.51 20.62 10.92
C LYS A 204 -9.67 20.60 12.21
N LEU A 205 -8.67 19.72 12.29
CA LEU A 205 -7.73 19.68 13.41
C LEU A 205 -6.91 20.97 13.51
N MET A 206 -6.49 21.50 12.37
CA MET A 206 -5.78 22.79 12.32
C MET A 206 -6.69 23.96 12.69
N MET A 207 -7.94 23.96 12.21
CA MET A 207 -8.92 24.97 12.63
C MET A 207 -9.22 24.90 14.13
N ALA A 208 -9.34 23.70 14.70
CA ALA A 208 -9.50 23.50 16.15
C ALA A 208 -8.25 23.96 16.95
N ALA A 209 -7.08 23.98 16.32
CA ALA A 209 -5.85 24.53 16.88
C ALA A 209 -5.72 26.07 16.68
N GLY A 210 -6.72 26.74 16.06
CA GLY A 210 -6.78 28.19 15.92
C GLY A 210 -6.31 28.75 14.57
N TYR A 211 -6.02 27.89 13.56
CA TYR A 211 -5.60 28.34 12.23
C TYR A 211 -6.81 28.64 11.32
N SER A 212 -6.64 29.54 10.33
CA SER A 212 -7.67 29.86 9.35
C SER A 212 -7.95 28.68 8.40
N MET A 213 -9.09 28.69 7.70
CA MET A 213 -9.44 27.65 6.74
C MET A 213 -8.45 27.60 5.57
N ASP A 214 -8.01 28.75 5.06
CA ASP A 214 -7.07 28.82 3.93
C ASP A 214 -5.71 28.20 4.31
N ASN A 215 -5.18 28.56 5.49
CA ASN A 215 -3.94 27.95 6.00
C ASN A 215 -4.12 26.45 6.25
N SER A 216 -5.30 26.02 6.69
CA SER A 216 -5.60 24.61 6.93
C SER A 216 -5.58 23.77 5.65
N LEU A 217 -6.02 24.30 4.53
CA LEU A 217 -5.91 23.66 3.20
C LEU A 217 -4.46 23.62 2.71
N MET A 218 -3.67 24.66 2.99
CA MET A 218 -2.25 24.71 2.66
C MET A 218 -1.48 23.60 3.41
N PHE A 219 -1.78 23.34 4.69
CA PHE A 219 -1.22 22.23 5.44
C PHE A 219 -1.51 20.87 4.77
N MET A 220 -2.70 20.67 4.23
CA MET A 220 -3.04 19.45 3.51
C MET A 220 -2.18 19.28 2.24
N MET A 221 -1.92 20.37 1.52
CA MET A 221 -1.03 20.35 0.35
C MET A 221 0.41 19.99 0.76
N VAL A 222 0.94 20.62 1.81
CA VAL A 222 2.28 20.34 2.34
C VAL A 222 2.41 18.87 2.81
N MET A 223 1.38 18.34 3.47
CA MET A 223 1.33 16.93 3.85
C MET A 223 1.46 15.99 2.63
N ASN A 224 0.76 16.29 1.53
CA ASN A 224 0.85 15.48 0.30
C ASN A 224 2.23 15.59 -0.37
N VAL A 225 2.87 16.75 -0.35
CA VAL A 225 4.26 16.90 -0.82
C VAL A 225 5.21 16.06 0.04
N GLY A 226 5.04 16.10 1.37
CA GLY A 226 5.77 15.24 2.29
C GLY A 226 5.55 13.74 1.99
N ALA A 227 4.31 13.35 1.68
CA ALA A 227 3.98 11.99 1.30
C ALA A 227 4.76 11.51 0.07
N VAL A 228 4.85 12.32 -1.00
CA VAL A 228 5.63 12.00 -2.20
C VAL A 228 7.11 11.77 -1.84
N VAL A 229 7.68 12.67 -1.03
CA VAL A 229 9.08 12.55 -0.58
C VAL A 229 9.26 11.31 0.29
N GLY A 230 8.31 11.01 1.18
CA GLY A 230 8.31 9.81 2.02
C GLY A 230 8.21 8.51 1.21
N ILE A 231 7.40 8.47 0.15
CA ILE A 231 7.26 7.31 -0.75
C ILE A 231 8.59 7.04 -1.48
N VAL A 232 9.12 8.04 -2.16
CA VAL A 232 10.33 7.88 -2.98
C VAL A 232 11.58 7.75 -2.11
N GLY A 233 11.78 8.68 -1.17
CA GLY A 233 12.93 8.68 -0.28
C GLY A 233 12.95 7.47 0.66
N GLY A 234 11.78 7.08 1.19
CA GLY A 234 11.63 5.88 2.00
C GLY A 234 12.01 4.61 1.23
N GLY A 235 11.62 4.50 -0.05
CA GLY A 235 12.00 3.38 -0.92
C GLY A 235 13.52 3.28 -1.11
N ILE A 236 14.17 4.41 -1.42
CA ILE A 236 15.63 4.48 -1.59
C ILE A 236 16.36 4.13 -0.28
N LEU A 237 15.89 4.69 0.84
CA LEU A 237 16.45 4.38 2.15
C LEU A 237 16.27 2.90 2.53
N ALA A 238 15.10 2.31 2.20
CA ALA A 238 14.82 0.91 2.49
C ALA A 238 15.70 -0.05 1.68
N ASP A 239 16.06 0.30 0.45
CA ASP A 239 16.98 -0.51 -0.35
C ASP A 239 18.44 -0.40 0.16
N ARG A 240 18.79 0.72 0.80
CA ARG A 240 20.13 0.93 1.38
C ARG A 240 20.26 0.37 2.81
N PHE A 241 19.26 0.59 3.65
CA PHE A 241 19.31 0.29 5.10
C PHE A 241 18.36 -0.83 5.53
N HIS A 242 17.74 -1.55 4.61
CA HIS A 242 16.67 -2.52 4.80
C HIS A 242 15.34 -1.92 5.25
N LEU A 243 14.25 -2.63 4.96
CA LEU A 243 12.87 -2.17 5.20
C LEU A 243 12.52 -1.98 6.67
N LYS A 244 12.92 -2.94 7.52
CA LYS A 244 12.55 -2.95 8.94
C LYS A 244 13.03 -1.70 9.69
N PRO A 245 14.33 -1.34 9.70
CA PRO A 245 14.80 -0.15 10.41
C PRO A 245 14.23 1.16 9.84
N VAL A 246 14.03 1.25 8.52
CA VAL A 246 13.45 2.45 7.89
C VAL A 246 11.99 2.63 8.31
N LEU A 247 11.18 1.55 8.34
CA LEU A 247 9.80 1.59 8.81
C LEU A 247 9.73 1.95 10.31
N MET A 248 10.61 1.40 11.14
CA MET A 248 10.69 1.76 12.55
C MET A 248 11.04 3.25 12.74
N PHE A 249 12.04 3.74 12.01
CA PHE A 249 12.42 5.16 12.04
C PHE A 249 11.27 6.08 11.64
N LEU A 250 10.61 5.80 10.50
CA LEU A 250 9.46 6.59 10.03
C LEU A 250 8.30 6.53 11.03
N GLY A 251 8.03 5.36 11.61
CA GLY A 251 6.97 5.20 12.60
C GLY A 251 7.24 5.99 13.89
N ILE A 252 8.45 5.91 14.45
CA ILE A 252 8.84 6.67 15.66
C ILE A 252 8.84 8.18 15.35
N MET A 253 9.47 8.59 14.25
CA MET A 253 9.48 9.97 13.79
C MET A 253 8.06 10.50 13.60
N GLY A 254 7.19 9.72 12.94
CA GLY A 254 5.79 10.11 12.72
C GLY A 254 5.01 10.30 14.03
N ALA A 255 5.18 9.40 14.99
CA ALA A 255 4.52 9.52 16.29
C ALA A 255 4.96 10.77 17.05
N ILE A 256 6.26 11.07 17.07
CA ILE A 256 6.82 12.28 17.72
C ILE A 256 6.30 13.53 17.01
N VAL A 257 6.43 13.58 15.68
CA VAL A 257 6.06 14.74 14.86
C VAL A 257 4.57 15.05 15.00
N MET A 258 3.70 14.04 14.88
CA MET A 258 2.25 14.21 15.02
C MET A 258 1.89 14.69 16.43
N SER A 259 2.51 14.15 17.48
CA SER A 259 2.27 14.59 18.85
C SER A 259 2.70 16.05 19.07
N LEU A 260 3.83 16.47 18.46
CA LEU A 260 4.32 17.84 18.57
C LEU A 260 3.45 18.86 17.84
N MET A 261 2.72 18.48 16.78
CA MET A 261 1.81 19.39 16.05
C MET A 261 0.76 20.04 16.96
N GLY A 262 0.34 19.35 18.02
CA GLY A 262 -0.65 19.87 18.96
C GLY A 262 -0.13 20.94 19.94
N PHE A 263 1.17 21.13 20.03
CA PHE A 263 1.82 22.09 20.95
C PHE A 263 2.44 23.29 20.23
N GLN A 264 2.46 23.29 18.87
CA GLN A 264 3.16 24.32 18.11
C GLN A 264 2.26 25.51 17.79
N SER A 265 2.79 26.73 18.07
CA SER A 265 2.22 28.01 17.67
C SER A 265 2.98 28.66 16.50
N ASN A 266 4.22 28.22 16.21
CA ASN A 266 5.00 28.74 15.09
C ASN A 266 4.56 28.03 13.79
N GLU A 267 3.98 28.82 12.89
CA GLU A 267 3.42 28.32 11.63
C GLU A 267 4.47 27.67 10.73
N PHE A 268 5.67 28.23 10.63
CA PHE A 268 6.75 27.67 9.83
C PHE A 268 7.18 26.28 10.33
N LEU A 269 7.35 26.15 11.65
CA LEU A 269 7.69 24.85 12.25
C LEU A 269 6.55 23.85 12.04
N LEU A 270 5.30 24.28 12.10
CA LEU A 270 4.14 23.43 11.85
C LEU A 270 4.10 22.90 10.41
N TYR A 271 4.47 23.72 9.40
CA TYR A 271 4.61 23.24 8.02
C TYR A 271 5.66 22.11 7.91
N ILE A 272 6.78 22.23 8.61
CA ILE A 272 7.81 21.18 8.65
C ILE A 272 7.25 19.90 9.31
N LEU A 273 6.55 20.04 10.43
CA LEU A 273 5.95 18.90 11.13
C LEU A 273 4.88 18.20 10.25
N VAL A 274 4.03 18.97 9.57
CA VAL A 274 3.01 18.43 8.66
C VAL A 274 3.65 17.73 7.46
N PHE A 275 4.71 18.29 6.89
CA PHE A 275 5.48 17.65 5.83
C PHE A 275 6.04 16.30 6.28
N LEU A 276 6.68 16.26 7.45
CA LEU A 276 7.23 15.02 8.02
C LEU A 276 6.14 14.02 8.39
N ALA A 277 4.98 14.48 8.88
CA ALA A 277 3.82 13.62 9.17
C ALA A 277 3.29 12.96 7.90
N GLY A 278 3.23 13.69 6.79
CA GLY A 278 2.88 13.15 5.47
C GLY A 278 3.89 12.09 5.00
N ALA A 279 5.18 12.39 5.10
CA ALA A 279 6.25 11.45 4.75
C ALA A 279 6.20 10.18 5.61
N ALA A 280 5.99 10.32 6.91
CA ALA A 280 5.93 9.20 7.84
C ALA A 280 4.68 8.33 7.63
N SER A 281 3.48 8.91 7.49
CA SER A 281 2.24 8.12 7.40
C SER A 281 2.09 7.43 6.05
N ILE A 282 2.10 8.19 4.96
CA ILE A 282 1.87 7.65 3.62
C ILE A 282 3.11 6.87 3.13
N GLY A 283 4.33 7.38 3.42
CA GLY A 283 5.57 6.70 3.12
C GLY A 283 5.66 5.32 3.78
N SER A 284 5.36 5.22 5.07
CA SER A 284 5.35 3.93 5.79
C SER A 284 4.33 2.96 5.22
N GLN A 285 3.14 3.44 4.83
CA GLN A 285 2.11 2.58 4.25
C GLN A 285 2.57 1.93 2.95
N MET A 286 3.26 2.68 2.08
CA MET A 286 3.76 2.14 0.80
C MET A 286 4.94 1.19 1.02
N LEU A 287 5.80 1.47 1.99
CA LEU A 287 6.89 0.57 2.38
C LEU A 287 6.38 -0.74 3.00
N LEU A 288 5.28 -0.71 3.77
CA LEU A 288 4.65 -1.92 4.31
C LEU A 288 4.22 -2.88 3.20
N TYR A 289 3.70 -2.38 2.07
CA TYR A 289 3.41 -3.23 0.91
C TYR A 289 4.67 -3.93 0.38
N SER A 290 5.79 -3.19 0.26
CA SER A 290 7.07 -3.76 -0.14
C SER A 290 7.57 -4.80 0.86
N TYR A 291 7.38 -4.55 2.16
CA TYR A 291 7.83 -5.46 3.22
C TYR A 291 7.05 -6.78 3.21
N VAL A 292 5.73 -6.72 3.13
CA VAL A 292 4.87 -7.91 2.99
C VAL A 292 5.21 -8.69 1.72
N ALA A 293 5.45 -7.99 0.59
CA ALA A 293 5.81 -8.63 -0.68
C ALA A 293 7.18 -9.34 -0.63
N GLN A 294 8.10 -8.88 0.22
CA GLN A 294 9.41 -9.51 0.40
C GLN A 294 9.40 -10.63 1.47
N TYR A 295 8.47 -10.55 2.42
CA TYR A 295 8.35 -11.54 3.49
C TYR A 295 7.67 -12.83 3.04
N TYR A 296 6.52 -12.75 2.33
CA TYR A 296 5.77 -13.92 1.94
C TYR A 296 6.38 -14.64 0.73
N PRO A 297 6.42 -16.01 0.77
CA PRO A 297 6.79 -16.83 -0.38
C PRO A 297 5.90 -16.55 -1.59
N LEU A 298 6.42 -16.83 -2.79
CA LEU A 298 5.75 -16.55 -4.06
C LEU A 298 4.34 -17.14 -4.12
N ALA A 299 4.16 -18.37 -3.61
CA ALA A 299 2.90 -19.11 -3.66
C ALA A 299 1.73 -18.42 -2.94
N VAL A 300 2.02 -17.67 -1.86
CA VAL A 300 0.99 -17.02 -1.02
C VAL A 300 1.17 -15.49 -0.93
N ARG A 301 2.09 -14.92 -1.71
CA ARG A 301 2.44 -13.50 -1.65
C ARG A 301 1.25 -12.58 -1.93
N SER A 302 0.54 -12.82 -3.01
CA SER A 302 -0.64 -12.01 -3.36
C SER A 302 -1.75 -12.13 -2.33
N THR A 303 -1.94 -13.32 -1.76
CA THR A 303 -2.87 -13.56 -0.65
C THR A 303 -2.44 -12.79 0.60
N GLY A 304 -1.14 -12.83 0.96
CA GLY A 304 -0.59 -12.09 2.10
C GLY A 304 -0.76 -10.58 1.97
N ILE A 305 -0.41 -10.01 0.81
CA ILE A 305 -0.59 -8.59 0.53
C ILE A 305 -2.07 -8.22 0.54
N GLY A 306 -2.92 -9.05 -0.09
CA GLY A 306 -4.36 -8.83 -0.18
C GLY A 306 -5.05 -8.79 1.19
N TRP A 307 -4.74 -9.74 2.08
CA TRP A 307 -5.30 -9.78 3.43
C TRP A 307 -4.76 -8.67 4.32
N SER A 308 -3.46 -8.37 4.27
CA SER A 308 -2.90 -7.22 4.99
C SER A 308 -3.56 -5.91 4.56
N SER A 309 -3.77 -5.72 3.25
CA SER A 309 -4.49 -4.55 2.72
C SER A 309 -5.96 -4.53 3.16
N ALA A 310 -6.65 -5.68 3.17
CA ALA A 310 -8.06 -5.77 3.60
C ALA A 310 -8.23 -5.38 5.07
N ILE A 311 -7.40 -5.92 5.96
CA ILE A 311 -7.40 -5.55 7.38
C ILE A 311 -7.03 -4.06 7.55
N GLY A 312 -6.06 -3.57 6.81
CA GLY A 312 -5.71 -2.15 6.80
C GLY A 312 -6.89 -1.24 6.42
N ARG A 313 -7.75 -1.65 5.47
CA ARG A 313 -8.96 -0.90 5.10
C ARG A 313 -9.96 -0.74 6.25
N MET A 314 -10.01 -1.69 7.19
CA MET A 314 -10.81 -1.52 8.41
C MET A 314 -10.25 -0.37 9.26
N GLY A 315 -8.93 -0.22 9.35
CA GLY A 315 -8.29 0.95 9.99
C GLY A 315 -8.65 2.26 9.29
N ALA A 316 -8.69 2.27 7.95
CA ALA A 316 -9.11 3.43 7.15
C ALA A 316 -10.56 3.87 7.44
N ILE A 317 -11.44 2.94 7.79
CA ILE A 317 -12.83 3.25 8.21
C ILE A 317 -12.84 3.79 9.65
N VAL A 318 -12.13 3.13 10.55
CA VAL A 318 -12.10 3.47 11.98
C VAL A 318 -11.43 4.83 12.22
N GLY A 319 -10.38 5.17 11.47
CA GLY A 319 -9.60 6.40 11.67
C GLY A 319 -10.42 7.68 11.68
N PRO A 320 -11.16 8.00 10.60
CA PRO A 320 -12.02 9.17 10.56
C PRO A 320 -13.12 9.19 11.64
N ILE A 321 -13.69 8.02 11.96
CA ILE A 321 -14.74 7.90 13.01
C ILE A 321 -14.13 8.23 14.38
N LEU A 322 -12.95 7.70 14.68
CA LEU A 322 -12.25 7.94 15.93
C LEU A 322 -11.94 9.43 16.13
N ILE A 323 -11.38 10.10 15.12
CA ILE A 323 -11.06 11.53 15.21
C ILE A 323 -12.32 12.38 15.28
N GLY A 324 -13.38 12.02 14.53
CA GLY A 324 -14.67 12.69 14.63
C GLY A 324 -15.26 12.63 16.05
N GLY A 325 -15.16 11.47 16.70
CA GLY A 325 -15.58 11.29 18.09
C GLY A 325 -14.73 12.11 19.08
N LEU A 326 -13.41 12.13 18.91
CA LEU A 326 -12.51 12.90 19.77
C LEU A 326 -12.75 14.42 19.66
N LEU A 327 -12.95 14.93 18.44
CA LEU A 327 -13.29 16.34 18.23
C LEU A 327 -14.62 16.71 18.86
N GLY A 328 -15.62 15.78 18.86
CA GLY A 328 -16.90 15.96 19.53
C GLY A 328 -16.80 16.05 21.07
N MET A 329 -15.71 15.55 21.66
CA MET A 329 -15.45 15.65 23.11
C MET A 329 -14.90 17.02 23.53
N ASN A 330 -14.61 17.92 22.59
CA ASN A 330 -14.02 19.25 22.84
C ASN A 330 -12.73 19.20 23.68
N LEU A 331 -11.90 18.18 23.48
CA LEU A 331 -10.61 18.04 24.15
C LEU A 331 -9.62 19.10 23.62
N PRO A 332 -8.65 19.51 24.42
CA PRO A 332 -7.54 20.35 23.95
C PRO A 332 -6.87 19.76 22.72
N ALA A 333 -6.47 20.59 21.75
CA ALA A 333 -5.97 20.16 20.44
C ALA A 333 -4.81 19.14 20.54
N HIS A 334 -3.90 19.29 21.51
CA HIS A 334 -2.77 18.39 21.70
C HIS A 334 -3.18 16.92 21.95
N PHE A 335 -4.31 16.68 22.65
CA PHE A 335 -4.80 15.31 22.85
C PHE A 335 -5.23 14.65 21.52
N ASN A 336 -5.87 15.44 20.63
CA ASN A 336 -6.28 14.93 19.31
C ASN A 336 -5.06 14.53 18.47
N PHE A 337 -3.98 15.31 18.48
CA PHE A 337 -2.76 15.02 17.75
C PHE A 337 -1.99 13.83 18.34
N ILE A 338 -1.92 13.71 19.66
CA ILE A 338 -1.33 12.53 20.33
C ILE A 338 -2.13 11.27 19.97
N ALA A 339 -3.46 11.34 19.95
CA ALA A 339 -4.31 10.21 19.57
C ALA A 339 -4.09 9.77 18.11
N VAL A 340 -3.73 10.69 17.21
CA VAL A 340 -3.34 10.38 15.82
C VAL A 340 -1.93 9.79 15.75
N GLY A 341 -1.01 10.22 16.60
CA GLY A 341 0.36 9.74 16.65
C GLY A 341 0.51 8.32 17.25
N LEU A 342 -0.36 7.96 18.19
CA LEU A 342 -0.30 6.67 18.88
C LEU A 342 -0.39 5.45 17.94
N PRO A 343 -1.30 5.36 16.97
CA PRO A 343 -1.35 4.24 16.03
C PRO A 343 -0.07 4.10 15.18
N VAL A 344 0.60 5.20 14.83
CA VAL A 344 1.87 5.15 14.10
C VAL A 344 2.98 4.55 14.95
N LEU A 345 3.00 4.87 16.25
CA LEU A 345 3.93 4.22 17.18
C LEU A 345 3.65 2.71 17.28
N ILE A 346 2.38 2.30 17.34
CA ILE A 346 2.00 0.89 17.31
C ILE A 346 2.48 0.22 16.01
N THR A 347 2.42 0.92 14.87
CA THR A 347 2.99 0.43 13.61
C THR A 347 4.50 0.15 13.76
N ALA A 348 5.26 1.09 14.33
CA ALA A 348 6.69 0.90 14.55
C ALA A 348 6.99 -0.28 15.48
N ILE A 349 6.24 -0.42 16.55
CA ILE A 349 6.35 -1.53 17.51
C ILE A 349 6.03 -2.86 16.84
N ALA A 350 4.93 -2.94 16.11
CA ALA A 350 4.55 -4.15 15.38
C ALA A 350 5.66 -4.57 14.38
N VAL A 351 6.21 -3.62 13.62
CA VAL A 351 7.32 -3.86 12.69
C VAL A 351 8.58 -4.32 13.44
N ALA A 352 8.86 -3.78 14.62
CA ALA A 352 10.03 -4.17 15.43
C ALA A 352 10.00 -5.65 15.83
N PHE A 353 8.81 -6.19 16.09
CA PHE A 353 8.64 -7.60 16.46
C PHE A 353 8.52 -8.56 15.28
N ILE A 354 8.44 -8.10 14.03
CA ILE A 354 8.46 -8.98 12.87
C ILE A 354 9.82 -9.67 12.78
N MET A 355 9.82 -10.99 12.84
CA MET A 355 11.03 -11.82 12.74
C MET A 355 11.27 -12.23 11.29
N ASN A 356 12.49 -12.06 10.80
CA ASN A 356 12.90 -12.59 9.49
C ASN A 356 13.13 -14.10 9.59
N GLU A 357 12.95 -14.85 8.51
CA GLU A 357 13.21 -16.31 8.50
C GLU A 357 14.64 -16.66 8.94
N LYS A 358 15.63 -15.86 8.54
CA LYS A 358 17.03 -16.03 8.97
C LYS A 358 17.25 -15.90 10.48
N ASP A 359 16.40 -15.15 11.17
CA ASP A 359 16.50 -15.00 12.63
C ASP A 359 15.85 -16.20 13.35
N LYS A 360 14.85 -16.85 12.72
CA LYS A 360 14.24 -18.08 13.21
C LYS A 360 15.20 -19.25 13.16
N ASP A 361 15.92 -19.44 12.06
CA ASP A 361 16.93 -20.48 11.94
C ASP A 361 18.02 -20.37 13.01
N LYS A 362 18.41 -19.14 13.36
CA LYS A 362 19.37 -18.90 14.45
C LYS A 362 18.82 -19.26 15.82
N ILE A 363 17.53 -18.97 16.09
CA ILE A 363 16.89 -19.30 17.37
C ILE A 363 16.74 -20.80 17.50
N GLU A 364 16.27 -21.50 16.46
CA GLU A 364 16.13 -22.96 16.46
C GLU A 364 17.47 -23.66 16.67
N ILE A 365 18.56 -23.15 16.05
CA ILE A 365 19.90 -23.68 16.26
C ILE A 365 20.38 -23.42 17.70
N THR A 366 20.13 -22.26 18.26
CA THR A 366 20.50 -21.91 19.64
C THR A 366 19.72 -22.74 20.67
N ASP A 367 18.41 -22.94 20.44
CA ASP A 367 17.57 -23.77 21.30
C ASP A 367 17.95 -25.26 21.19
N ALA A 368 18.31 -25.74 20.00
CA ALA A 368 18.79 -27.11 19.80
C ALA A 368 20.18 -27.35 20.46
N ILE A 369 21.02 -26.34 20.54
CA ILE A 369 22.31 -26.41 21.24
C ILE A 369 22.10 -26.37 22.77
N SER A 370 21.21 -25.50 23.26
CA SER A 370 20.90 -25.39 24.69
C SER A 370 20.14 -26.62 25.23
N ALA A 371 19.37 -27.31 24.43
CA ALA A 371 18.69 -28.55 24.81
C ALA A 371 19.60 -29.79 24.83
N LYS A 372 20.82 -29.67 24.27
CA LYS A 372 21.84 -30.73 24.30
C LYS A 372 22.98 -30.49 25.28
N ALA A 373 22.99 -29.34 25.93
CA ALA A 373 23.91 -28.99 27.06
C ALA A 373 23.21 -29.18 28.41
#